data_caf8bc7811ab2c5d4041bb127cf91f25
#
_entry.id   caf8bc7811ab2c5d4041bb127cf91f25
#
_cell.length_a   1.000
_cell.length_b   1.000
_cell.length_c   1.000
_cell.angle_alpha   90.00
_cell.angle_beta   90.00
_cell.angle_gamma   90.00
#
_symmetry.space_group_name_H-M   'P 1'
#
loop_
_entity.id
_entity.type
_entity.pdbx_description
1 polymer ?
#
loop_
_entity_poly.entity_id
_entity_poly.type
_entity_poly.pdbx_seq_one_letter_code
_entity_poly.pdbx_strand_id
1 'polypeptide(L)'
;MSQTTTTRDAERVYRDWDAALGRKDVEAAIALYAPDCALGSPLVSHLLKSESGVVEGREKLREFVGLVFARTPPARKRYREGFFTDGQRLIWEYPRATPNGDQMDFVESMELNDEGLICRHRVYWGWFGLRVLQRDEYRR
;
A
#
# COMPACT_ATOMS: atom_id res chain seq x y z
N MET A 1 22.32 11.57 -17.22
CA MET A 1 21.01 11.63 -17.85
C MET A 1 20.00 10.92 -16.98
N SER A 2 18.98 11.64 -16.51
CA SER A 2 17.98 11.01 -15.67
C SER A 2 17.13 10.07 -16.52
N GLN A 3 16.82 8.90 -15.96
CA GLN A 3 15.90 7.98 -16.60
C GLN A 3 14.48 8.39 -16.26
N THR A 4 13.62 8.45 -17.26
CA THR A 4 12.22 8.72 -17.03
C THR A 4 11.50 7.41 -16.71
N THR A 5 10.60 7.48 -15.75
CA THR A 5 9.73 6.35 -15.39
C THR A 5 8.84 6.01 -16.58
N THR A 6 8.64 4.73 -16.83
CA THR A 6 7.88 4.25 -17.98
C THR A 6 6.66 3.47 -17.52
N THR A 7 5.74 3.22 -18.47
CA THR A 7 4.59 2.35 -18.24
C THR A 7 5.06 0.95 -17.81
N ARG A 8 6.20 0.49 -18.35
CA ARG A 8 6.79 -0.80 -17.97
C ARG A 8 7.17 -0.83 -16.49
N ASP A 9 7.74 0.28 -15.97
CA ASP A 9 8.08 0.37 -14.55
C ASP A 9 6.83 0.34 -13.69
N ALA A 10 5.79 1.06 -14.09
CA ALA A 10 4.52 1.07 -13.37
C ALA A 10 3.90 -0.33 -13.33
N GLU A 11 3.90 -1.04 -14.46
CA GLU A 11 3.36 -2.40 -14.53
C GLU A 11 4.14 -3.35 -13.64
N ARG A 12 5.48 -3.24 -13.66
CA ARG A 12 6.34 -4.06 -12.79
C ARG A 12 6.04 -3.82 -11.32
N VAL A 13 5.95 -2.54 -10.91
CA VAL A 13 5.66 -2.20 -9.52
C VAL A 13 4.30 -2.74 -9.11
N TYR A 14 3.28 -2.55 -9.95
CA TYR A 14 1.93 -3.07 -9.67
C TYR A 14 1.96 -4.58 -9.43
N ARG A 15 2.61 -5.30 -10.31
CA ARG A 15 2.67 -6.76 -10.26
C ARG A 15 3.46 -7.27 -9.06
N ASP A 16 4.64 -6.68 -8.84
CA ASP A 16 5.53 -7.11 -7.76
C ASP A 16 4.98 -6.75 -6.39
N TRP A 17 4.34 -5.58 -6.29
CA TRP A 17 3.69 -5.16 -5.05
C TRP A 17 2.56 -6.12 -4.68
N ASP A 18 1.74 -6.45 -5.65
CA ASP A 18 0.63 -7.39 -5.45
C ASP A 18 1.13 -8.77 -5.02
N ALA A 19 2.19 -9.24 -5.67
CA ALA A 19 2.79 -10.54 -5.33
C ALA A 19 3.34 -10.53 -3.91
N ALA A 20 4.04 -9.45 -3.51
CA ALA A 20 4.60 -9.34 -2.17
C ALA A 20 3.51 -9.35 -1.11
N LEU A 21 2.41 -8.62 -1.34
CA LEU A 21 1.28 -8.63 -0.43
C LEU A 21 0.65 -10.02 -0.32
N GLY A 22 0.50 -10.69 -1.45
CA GLY A 22 -0.09 -12.02 -1.48
C GLY A 22 0.70 -13.03 -0.67
N ARG A 23 2.03 -12.90 -0.67
CA ARG A 23 2.91 -13.78 0.08
C ARG A 23 3.20 -13.26 1.49
N LYS A 24 2.77 -12.04 1.81
CA LYS A 24 3.12 -11.36 3.07
C LYS A 24 4.63 -11.24 3.23
N ASP A 25 5.31 -10.95 2.13
CA ASP A 25 6.76 -10.82 2.08
C ASP A 25 7.15 -9.36 2.29
N VAL A 26 7.46 -9.01 3.54
CA VAL A 26 7.78 -7.63 3.92
C VAL A 26 8.97 -7.09 3.15
N GLU A 27 10.07 -7.85 3.07
CA GLU A 27 11.28 -7.37 2.42
C GLU A 27 11.09 -7.18 0.92
N ALA A 28 10.31 -8.05 0.27
CA ALA A 28 9.99 -7.90 -1.14
C ALA A 28 9.17 -6.62 -1.37
N ALA A 29 8.24 -6.31 -0.47
CA ALA A 29 7.46 -5.08 -0.56
C ALA A 29 8.33 -3.85 -0.36
N ILE A 30 9.19 -3.85 0.66
CA ILE A 30 10.06 -2.70 0.98
C ILE A 30 11.05 -2.43 -0.15
N ALA A 31 11.52 -3.47 -0.82
CA ALA A 31 12.47 -3.32 -1.93
C ALA A 31 11.91 -2.49 -3.10
N LEU A 32 10.59 -2.33 -3.17
CA LEU A 32 9.95 -1.54 -4.24
C LEU A 32 9.98 -0.04 -3.96
N TYR A 33 10.34 0.37 -2.74
CA TYR A 33 10.26 1.77 -2.30
C TYR A 33 11.63 2.44 -2.31
N ALA A 34 11.61 3.74 -2.59
CA ALA A 34 12.80 4.57 -2.50
C ALA A 34 13.22 4.76 -1.03
N PRO A 35 14.52 5.01 -0.77
CA PRO A 35 14.97 5.23 0.62
C PRO A 35 14.24 6.38 1.33
N ASP A 36 13.84 7.40 0.58
CA ASP A 36 13.16 8.60 1.12
C ASP A 36 11.64 8.54 0.89
N CYS A 37 11.08 7.35 0.79
CA CYS A 37 9.66 7.16 0.51
C CYS A 37 8.77 7.70 1.63
N ALA A 38 7.52 7.99 1.28
CA ALA A 38 6.49 8.36 2.24
C ALA A 38 5.21 7.60 1.91
N LEU A 39 4.56 7.05 2.93
CA LEU A 39 3.28 6.35 2.77
C LEU A 39 2.25 6.97 3.68
N GLY A 40 1.11 7.37 3.13
CA GLY A 40 -0.01 7.92 3.89
C GLY A 40 -1.21 6.98 3.86
N SER A 41 -1.77 6.70 5.03
CA SER A 41 -2.93 5.82 5.16
C SER A 41 -3.56 6.04 6.53
N PRO A 42 -4.91 5.99 6.65
CA PRO A 42 -5.55 6.00 7.96
C PRO A 42 -5.03 4.91 8.89
N LEU A 43 -4.59 3.80 8.33
CA LEU A 43 -4.09 2.67 9.09
C LEU A 43 -2.76 2.98 9.79
N VAL A 44 -1.99 3.94 9.27
CA VAL A 44 -0.71 4.33 9.88
C VAL A 44 -0.93 4.85 11.30
N SER A 45 -1.80 5.85 11.46
CA SER A 45 -2.04 6.41 12.79
C SER A 45 -2.71 5.38 13.71
N HIS A 46 -3.54 4.52 13.15
CA HIS A 46 -4.24 3.48 13.92
C HIS A 46 -3.27 2.44 14.48
N LEU A 47 -2.38 1.89 13.65
CA LEU A 47 -1.47 0.83 14.08
C LEU A 47 -0.25 1.33 14.83
N LEU A 48 0.27 2.49 14.46
CA LEU A 48 1.46 3.06 15.11
C LEU A 48 1.10 3.97 16.29
N LYS A 49 -0.19 4.18 16.53
CA LYS A 49 -0.69 5.03 17.62
C LYS A 49 -0.08 6.43 17.54
N SER A 50 0.00 6.97 16.34
CA SER A 50 0.57 8.29 16.09
C SER A 50 -0.51 9.25 15.60
N GLU A 51 -0.27 10.56 15.78
CA GLU A 51 -1.16 11.57 15.24
C GLU A 51 -1.03 11.68 13.72
N SER A 52 0.15 11.36 13.21
CA SER A 52 0.42 11.42 11.79
C SER A 52 -0.11 10.16 11.09
N GLY A 53 -0.75 10.36 9.95
CA GLY A 53 -1.14 9.27 9.07
C GLY A 53 -0.09 8.93 8.03
N VAL A 54 1.16 9.39 8.21
CA VAL A 54 2.24 9.22 7.24
C VAL A 54 3.46 8.61 7.92
N VAL A 55 4.07 7.61 7.25
CA VAL A 55 5.39 7.10 7.63
C VAL A 55 6.38 7.54 6.56
N GLU A 56 7.58 7.92 6.99
CA GLU A 56 8.66 8.36 6.11
C GLU A 56 9.87 7.45 6.26
N GLY A 57 10.45 7.06 5.13
CA GLY A 57 11.64 6.23 5.08
C GLY A 57 11.35 4.74 5.20
N ARG A 58 12.29 3.93 4.70
CA ARG A 58 12.12 2.48 4.66
C ARG A 58 12.03 1.83 6.03
N GLU A 59 12.74 2.37 7.04
CA GLU A 59 12.73 1.79 8.38
C GLU A 59 11.33 1.82 8.99
N LYS A 60 10.70 3.00 8.97
CA LYS A 60 9.34 3.16 9.48
C LYS A 60 8.34 2.40 8.63
N LEU A 61 8.55 2.39 7.32
CA LEU A 61 7.67 1.67 6.42
C LEU A 61 7.73 0.17 6.70
N ARG A 62 8.92 -0.38 6.95
CA ARG A 62 9.08 -1.79 7.27
C ARG A 62 8.30 -2.16 8.53
N GLU A 63 8.37 -1.33 9.57
CA GLU A 63 7.62 -1.52 10.79
C GLU A 63 6.11 -1.56 10.51
N PHE A 64 5.62 -0.57 9.77
CA PHE A 64 4.20 -0.47 9.43
C PHE A 64 3.74 -1.66 8.58
N VAL A 65 4.47 -1.99 7.53
CA VAL A 65 4.10 -3.10 6.63
C VAL A 65 4.08 -4.41 7.40
N GLY A 66 5.04 -4.63 8.30
CA GLY A 66 5.06 -5.82 9.14
C GLY A 66 3.81 -5.94 10.01
N LEU A 67 3.38 -4.82 10.60
CA LEU A 67 2.15 -4.81 11.40
C LEU A 67 0.92 -5.11 10.56
N VAL A 68 0.84 -4.56 9.35
CA VAL A 68 -0.28 -4.80 8.44
C VAL A 68 -0.32 -6.28 8.03
N PHE A 69 0.81 -6.81 7.60
CA PHE A 69 0.88 -8.19 7.12
C PHE A 69 0.55 -9.21 8.20
N ALA A 70 0.89 -8.89 9.45
CA ALA A 70 0.57 -9.77 10.57
C ALA A 70 -0.93 -9.81 10.88
N ARG A 71 -1.70 -8.82 10.43
CA ARG A 71 -3.10 -8.64 10.77
C ARG A 71 -4.07 -8.91 9.63
N THR A 72 -3.58 -8.99 8.41
CA THR A 72 -4.47 -9.19 7.25
C THR A 72 -4.68 -10.67 6.99
N PRO A 73 -5.90 -11.07 6.57
CA PRO A 73 -6.16 -12.45 6.18
C PRO A 73 -5.32 -12.86 4.98
N PRO A 74 -5.00 -14.15 4.83
CA PRO A 74 -4.26 -14.61 3.67
C PRO A 74 -5.07 -14.52 2.37
N ALA A 75 -6.39 -14.68 2.46
CA ALA A 75 -7.26 -14.63 1.29
C ALA A 75 -7.63 -13.19 0.99
N ARG A 76 -7.56 -12.83 -0.30
CA ARG A 76 -7.95 -11.52 -0.78
C ARG A 76 -9.07 -11.69 -1.80
N LYS A 77 -10.17 -10.99 -1.57
CA LYS A 77 -11.29 -11.00 -2.51
C LYS A 77 -11.09 -9.86 -3.49
N ARG A 78 -11.11 -10.17 -4.77
CA ARG A 78 -10.97 -9.17 -5.81
C ARG A 78 -12.22 -9.17 -6.68
N TYR A 79 -12.67 -7.99 -7.03
CA TYR A 79 -13.73 -7.82 -8.01
C TYR A 79 -13.27 -6.97 -9.19
N ARG A 80 -12.05 -6.44 -9.12
CA ARG A 80 -11.49 -5.60 -10.18
C ARG A 80 -9.99 -5.75 -10.22
N GLU A 81 -9.45 -5.82 -11.41
CA GLU A 81 -8.00 -5.90 -11.63
C GLU A 81 -7.59 -4.82 -12.62
N GLY A 82 -6.31 -4.49 -12.61
CA GLY A 82 -5.73 -3.53 -13.51
C GLY A 82 -5.40 -2.21 -12.81
N PHE A 83 -4.76 -1.33 -13.56
CA PHE A 83 -4.30 -0.05 -13.03
C PHE A 83 -4.31 1.00 -14.13
N PHE A 84 -4.26 2.26 -13.72
CA PHE A 84 -4.13 3.40 -14.61
C PHE A 84 -2.77 4.07 -14.36
N THR A 85 -2.10 4.50 -15.41
CA THR A 85 -0.80 5.15 -15.25
C THR A 85 -0.58 6.19 -16.34
N ASP A 86 0.17 7.23 -15.97
CA ASP A 86 0.70 8.21 -16.91
C ASP A 86 2.19 7.98 -17.18
N GLY A 87 2.74 6.86 -16.68
CA GLY A 87 4.15 6.52 -16.78
C GLY A 87 4.94 6.84 -15.53
N GLN A 88 4.47 7.75 -14.68
CA GLN A 88 5.14 8.13 -13.44
C GLN A 88 4.31 7.81 -12.22
N ARG A 89 2.99 7.97 -12.32
CA ARG A 89 2.06 7.59 -11.25
C ARG A 89 1.26 6.39 -11.68
N LEU A 90 0.86 5.58 -10.70
CA LEU A 90 -0.07 4.49 -10.95
C LEU A 90 -1.14 4.49 -9.87
N ILE A 91 -2.37 4.21 -10.30
CA ILE A 91 -3.55 4.23 -9.44
C ILE A 91 -4.38 3.00 -9.75
N TRP A 92 -4.83 2.30 -8.72
CA TRP A 92 -5.77 1.19 -8.92
C TRP A 92 -6.64 1.01 -7.69
N GLU A 93 -7.74 0.32 -7.89
CA GLU A 93 -8.59 -0.10 -6.79
C GLU A 93 -8.04 -1.41 -6.24
N TYR A 94 -7.91 -1.46 -4.92
CA TYR A 94 -7.37 -2.64 -4.26
C TYR A 94 -8.38 -3.14 -3.23
N PRO A 95 -9.26 -4.05 -3.64
CA PRO A 95 -10.21 -4.66 -2.69
C PRO A 95 -9.46 -5.63 -1.79
N ARG A 96 -9.74 -5.57 -0.50
CA ARG A 96 -9.10 -6.42 0.49
C ARG A 96 -10.08 -6.76 1.60
N ALA A 97 -10.00 -8.00 2.08
CA ALA A 97 -10.81 -8.41 3.22
C ALA A 97 -10.23 -7.81 4.51
N THR A 98 -11.11 -7.38 5.40
CA THR A 98 -10.72 -6.98 6.76
C THR A 98 -10.39 -8.22 7.60
N PRO A 99 -9.82 -8.05 8.81
CA PRO A 99 -9.62 -9.19 9.71
C PRO A 99 -10.88 -9.99 9.98
N ASN A 100 -12.05 -9.34 9.96
CA ASN A 100 -13.33 -10.03 10.16
C ASN A 100 -13.92 -10.59 8.87
N GLY A 101 -13.23 -10.46 7.74
CA GLY A 101 -13.65 -11.03 6.47
C GLY A 101 -14.53 -10.13 5.62
N ASP A 102 -14.84 -8.91 6.08
CA ASP A 102 -15.62 -7.95 5.29
C ASP A 102 -14.77 -7.41 4.12
N GLN A 103 -15.42 -7.11 3.02
CA GLN A 103 -14.75 -6.55 1.85
C GLN A 103 -14.59 -5.04 1.99
N MET A 104 -13.37 -4.56 1.83
CA MET A 104 -13.08 -3.14 1.81
C MET A 104 -12.55 -2.70 0.45
N ASP A 105 -12.88 -1.47 0.10
CA ASP A 105 -12.43 -0.86 -1.14
C ASP A 105 -11.37 0.18 -0.84
N PHE A 106 -10.21 0.00 -1.43
CA PHE A 106 -9.11 0.94 -1.33
C PHE A 106 -8.76 1.48 -2.70
N VAL A 107 -8.29 2.71 -2.73
CA VAL A 107 -7.59 3.23 -3.89
C VAL A 107 -6.13 3.41 -3.49
N GLU A 108 -5.25 2.74 -4.21
CA GLU A 108 -3.81 2.88 -4.04
C GLU A 108 -3.30 3.86 -5.07
N SER A 109 -2.53 4.85 -4.62
CA SER A 109 -1.92 5.84 -5.50
C SER A 109 -0.43 5.87 -5.21
N MET A 110 0.38 5.57 -6.21
CA MET A 110 1.84 5.56 -6.07
C MET A 110 2.49 6.47 -7.10
N GLU A 111 3.52 7.18 -6.66
CA GLU A 111 4.39 7.94 -7.55
C GLU A 111 5.75 7.27 -7.57
N LEU A 112 6.31 7.11 -8.77
CA LEU A 112 7.61 6.48 -8.95
C LEU A 112 8.65 7.56 -9.24
N ASN A 113 9.86 7.38 -8.72
CA ASN A 113 10.98 8.25 -9.04
C ASN A 113 11.61 7.82 -10.37
N ASP A 114 12.68 8.49 -10.77
CA ASP A 114 13.36 8.20 -12.05
C ASP A 114 13.99 6.82 -12.10
N GLU A 115 14.18 6.19 -10.94
CA GLU A 115 14.72 4.82 -10.86
C GLU A 115 13.63 3.76 -10.84
N GLY A 116 12.37 4.17 -10.96
CA GLY A 116 11.24 3.24 -10.95
C GLY A 116 10.88 2.74 -9.56
N LEU A 117 11.33 3.43 -8.50
CA LEU A 117 11.00 3.09 -7.13
C LEU A 117 9.88 3.97 -6.61
N ILE A 118 9.07 3.43 -5.70
CA ILE A 118 7.95 4.18 -5.12
C ILE A 118 8.51 5.23 -4.17
N CYS A 119 8.30 6.50 -4.50
CA CYS A 119 8.72 7.61 -3.65
C CYS A 119 7.56 8.18 -2.84
N ARG A 120 6.34 7.97 -3.28
CA ARG A 120 5.15 8.42 -2.55
C ARG A 120 4.02 7.43 -2.77
N HIS A 121 3.37 7.05 -1.68
CA HIS A 121 2.27 6.10 -1.71
C HIS A 121 1.15 6.62 -0.81
N ARG A 122 -0.05 6.73 -1.36
CA ARG A 122 -1.23 7.14 -0.60
C ARG A 122 -2.30 6.09 -0.74
N VAL A 123 -2.95 5.76 0.38
CA VAL A 123 -4.05 4.80 0.42
C VAL A 123 -5.31 5.56 0.78
N TYR A 124 -6.29 5.52 -0.09
CA TYR A 124 -7.59 6.15 0.13
C TYR A 124 -8.59 5.08 0.53
N TRP A 125 -9.30 5.33 1.61
CA TRP A 125 -10.29 4.39 2.13
C TRP A 125 -11.69 4.91 1.83
N GLY A 126 -12.60 4.00 1.45
CA GLY A 126 -14.00 4.33 1.30
C GLY A 126 -14.67 4.45 2.66
N TRP A 127 -15.95 4.79 2.63
CA TRP A 127 -16.76 4.99 3.83
C TRP A 127 -16.73 3.80 4.78
N PHE A 128 -16.75 2.60 4.23
CA PHE A 128 -16.74 1.38 5.04
C PHE A 128 -15.47 1.24 5.87
N GLY A 129 -14.36 1.76 5.36
CA GLY A 129 -13.08 1.71 6.09
C GLY A 129 -13.12 2.44 7.41
N LEU A 130 -13.83 3.56 7.49
CA LEU A 130 -13.97 4.29 8.73
C LEU A 130 -14.66 3.44 9.79
N ARG A 131 -15.71 2.73 9.41
CA ARG A 131 -16.44 1.84 10.33
C ARG A 131 -15.55 0.71 10.84
N VAL A 132 -14.70 0.18 9.98
CA VAL A 132 -13.75 -0.87 10.36
C VAL A 132 -12.82 -0.40 11.47
N LEU A 133 -12.28 0.82 11.32
CA LEU A 133 -11.41 1.39 12.34
C LEU A 133 -12.15 1.70 13.64
N GLN A 134 -13.40 2.19 13.53
CA GLN A 134 -14.22 2.46 14.71
C GLN A 134 -14.54 1.20 15.50
N ARG A 135 -14.64 0.05 14.82
CA ARG A 135 -14.88 -1.24 15.47
C ARG A 135 -13.60 -1.95 15.90
N ASP A 136 -12.46 -1.29 15.68
CA ASP A 136 -11.13 -1.80 16.06
C ASP A 136 -10.82 -3.19 15.49
N GLU A 137 -11.19 -3.41 14.22
CA GLU A 137 -10.95 -4.70 13.56
C GLU A 137 -9.46 -4.95 13.31
N TYR A 138 -8.67 -3.88 13.20
CA TYR A 138 -7.20 -3.95 13.12
C TYR A 138 -6.62 -3.68 14.50
N ARG A 139 -6.79 -4.58 15.40
CA ARG A 139 -6.40 -4.38 16.81
C ARG A 139 -4.98 -3.88 16.95
N ARG A 140 -4.83 -2.81 17.74
CA ARG A 140 -3.54 -2.19 18.01
C ARG A 140 -2.75 -2.97 19.05
#